data_e5c4315be776e81602ff12c06ad22758
#
_entry.id   e5c4315be776e81602ff12c06ad22758
#
_cell.length_a   1.000
_cell.length_b   1.000
_cell.length_c   1.000
_cell.angle_alpha   90.00
_cell.angle_beta   90.00
_cell.angle_gamma   90.00
#
_symmetry.space_group_name_H-M   'P 1'
#
loop_
_entity.id
_entity.type
_entity.pdbx_description
1 polymer ?
#
loop_
_entity_poly.entity_id
_entity_poly.type
_entity_poly.pdbx_seq_one_letter_code
_entity_poly.pdbx_strand_id
1 'polypeptide(L)'
;MSSNSFGKLLTVTTFGESHGPAIGCVIDGCPPGLAISAEEFRADLERRATGRSRFTSQRHETDEVEILSGVYEGNTTGTPLALLIRNVDQRSKDYGDIVQTFRPGHADYTYWQKYGIRDPRGGGRSSARETTMRVAAGVVAKKWLSQRYGVSVRGYLAQIGDITPDSFQWEAVEENPFFWPDASQVSALESYINALRKSGDSVGARVNVVADGVPPGWGAPIYGKLDSDLASALMSINAVKGVEIGDGFAAVSQRGSEHRDEMRMDGFTSNHAGGILGGISSGQPVTASIVLKPTSSILIPGNSVNLAGEPTEVVTKGRHDPCVGIRATPIAEAMMALVLMDQALRHRAQCGDVGPVAPRIP
;
A
#
# COMPACT_ATOMS: atom_id res chain seq x y z
N MET A 1 14.59 -18.39 -1.19
CA MET A 1 14.53 -16.94 -1.38
C MET A 1 13.82 -16.33 -0.17
N SER A 2 14.28 -15.17 0.28
CA SER A 2 13.64 -14.44 1.38
C SER A 2 12.30 -13.84 0.91
N SER A 3 11.24 -13.99 1.72
CA SER A 3 9.91 -13.44 1.43
C SER A 3 9.69 -12.06 2.09
N ASN A 4 10.75 -11.47 2.67
CA ASN A 4 10.71 -10.17 3.35
C ASN A 4 11.43 -9.08 2.56
N SER A 5 11.90 -9.39 1.35
CA SER A 5 12.54 -8.46 0.42
C SER A 5 11.69 -8.31 -0.84
N PHE A 6 11.57 -7.08 -1.31
CA PHE A 6 10.82 -6.67 -2.49
C PHE A 6 11.77 -5.97 -3.48
N GLY A 7 11.48 -6.04 -4.80
CA GLY A 7 12.22 -5.35 -5.84
C GLY A 7 13.38 -6.15 -6.42
N LYS A 8 14.07 -5.57 -7.42
CA LYS A 8 15.18 -6.21 -8.16
C LYS A 8 16.45 -5.36 -8.15
N LEU A 9 16.42 -4.13 -8.63
CA LEU A 9 17.51 -3.15 -8.53
C LEU A 9 17.33 -2.23 -7.34
N LEU A 10 16.11 -1.74 -7.11
CA LEU A 10 15.73 -1.15 -5.84
C LEU A 10 15.16 -2.25 -4.97
N THR A 11 15.87 -2.67 -3.95
CA THR A 11 15.38 -3.70 -3.03
C THR A 11 15.02 -3.10 -1.68
N VAL A 12 13.90 -3.55 -1.13
CA VAL A 12 13.45 -3.15 0.21
C VAL A 12 13.24 -4.38 1.05
N THR A 13 13.98 -4.50 2.13
CA THR A 13 13.81 -5.57 3.13
C THR A 13 13.24 -4.99 4.39
N THR A 14 12.04 -5.45 4.81
CA THR A 14 11.40 -5.00 6.05
C THR A 14 11.57 -6.02 7.16
N PHE A 15 11.72 -5.56 8.41
CA PHE A 15 11.88 -6.39 9.60
C PHE A 15 11.15 -5.79 10.82
N GLY A 16 11.09 -6.58 11.90
CA GLY A 16 10.46 -6.20 13.17
C GLY A 16 8.98 -6.59 13.24
N GLU A 17 8.48 -6.78 14.45
CA GLU A 17 7.12 -7.19 14.80
C GLU A 17 6.34 -6.04 15.40
N SER A 18 5.00 -6.13 15.33
CA SER A 18 4.08 -5.11 15.84
C SER A 18 4.30 -4.74 17.31
N HIS A 19 4.67 -5.72 18.15
CA HIS A 19 4.92 -5.56 19.57
C HIS A 19 6.38 -5.88 19.94
N GLY A 20 7.29 -5.93 18.96
CA GLY A 20 8.73 -5.93 19.18
C GLY A 20 9.24 -4.53 19.54
N PRO A 21 10.53 -4.38 19.82
CA PRO A 21 11.12 -3.09 20.24
C PRO A 21 11.08 -2.02 19.14
N ALA A 22 11.14 -2.45 17.87
CA ALA A 22 11.17 -1.57 16.71
C ALA A 22 10.70 -2.32 15.46
N ILE A 23 10.40 -1.53 14.44
CA ILE A 23 10.26 -1.98 13.04
C ILE A 23 11.27 -1.22 12.18
N GLY A 24 11.73 -1.82 11.11
CA GLY A 24 12.71 -1.17 10.24
C GLY A 24 12.67 -1.68 8.81
N CYS A 25 13.39 -0.98 7.94
CA CYS A 25 13.69 -1.46 6.60
C CYS A 25 15.10 -1.09 6.18
N VAL A 26 15.62 -1.87 5.25
CA VAL A 26 16.83 -1.56 4.49
C VAL A 26 16.42 -1.39 3.04
N ILE A 27 16.76 -0.23 2.47
CA ILE A 27 16.56 0.11 1.06
C ILE A 27 17.93 0.07 0.39
N ASP A 28 18.12 -0.84 -0.54
CA ASP A 28 19.35 -0.97 -1.31
C ASP A 28 19.09 -0.65 -2.79
N GLY A 29 20.10 -0.14 -3.50
CA GLY A 29 19.98 0.30 -4.88
C GLY A 29 19.41 1.71 -5.08
N CYS A 30 19.19 2.47 -3.99
CA CYS A 30 18.82 3.89 -4.10
C CYS A 30 20.00 4.69 -4.69
N PRO A 31 19.81 5.46 -5.80
CA PRO A 31 20.86 6.27 -6.36
C PRO A 31 21.42 7.30 -5.37
N PRO A 32 22.72 7.65 -5.46
CA PRO A 32 23.31 8.68 -4.62
C PRO A 32 22.81 10.09 -5.01
N GLY A 33 22.93 11.03 -4.05
CA GLY A 33 22.64 12.44 -4.27
C GLY A 33 21.17 12.83 -4.14
N LEU A 34 20.30 11.94 -3.66
CA LEU A 34 18.95 12.30 -3.27
C LEU A 34 19.02 12.99 -1.90
N ALA A 35 18.64 14.27 -1.83
CA ALA A 35 18.52 14.98 -0.56
C ALA A 35 17.41 14.32 0.26
N ILE A 36 17.68 13.92 1.52
CA ILE A 36 16.71 13.27 2.41
C ILE A 36 17.06 13.52 3.87
N SER A 37 16.03 13.81 4.66
CA SER A 37 16.14 13.95 6.11
C SER A 37 15.01 13.16 6.79
N ALA A 38 15.15 12.92 8.09
CA ALA A 38 14.11 12.23 8.86
C ALA A 38 12.75 12.95 8.86
N GLU A 39 12.74 14.26 8.76
CA GLU A 39 11.52 15.09 8.74
C GLU A 39 10.66 14.83 7.49
N GLU A 40 11.28 14.49 6.37
CA GLU A 40 10.55 14.28 5.12
C GLU A 40 9.64 13.05 5.12
N PHE A 41 9.86 12.10 6.03
CA PHE A 41 9.01 10.92 6.17
C PHE A 41 7.69 11.23 6.89
N ARG A 42 7.64 12.33 7.64
CA ARG A 42 6.54 12.65 8.56
C ARG A 42 5.19 12.72 7.85
N ALA A 43 5.08 13.47 6.78
CA ALA A 43 3.79 13.70 6.10
C ALA A 43 3.13 12.39 5.63
N ASP A 44 3.85 11.53 4.94
CA ASP A 44 3.30 10.26 4.45
C ASP A 44 3.02 9.27 5.59
N LEU A 45 3.86 9.27 6.63
CA LEU A 45 3.66 8.42 7.80
C LEU A 45 2.45 8.85 8.62
N GLU A 46 2.22 10.16 8.80
CA GLU A 46 1.02 10.69 9.45
C GLU A 46 -0.26 10.34 8.68
N ARG A 47 -0.25 10.37 7.34
CA ARG A 47 -1.38 9.93 6.50
C ARG A 47 -1.74 8.47 6.75
N ARG A 48 -0.73 7.61 6.98
CA ARG A 48 -0.91 6.19 7.28
C ARG A 48 -1.18 5.91 8.76
N ALA A 49 -0.79 6.79 9.68
CA ALA A 49 -0.78 6.56 11.11
C ALA A 49 -2.16 6.18 11.67
N THR A 50 -2.13 5.42 12.77
CA THR A 50 -3.28 5.23 13.65
C THR A 50 -3.51 6.48 14.50
N GLY A 51 -4.77 6.74 14.91
CA GLY A 51 -5.08 7.91 15.74
C GLY A 51 -5.14 9.24 14.99
N ARG A 52 -4.94 9.27 13.67
CA ARG A 52 -5.12 10.47 12.82
C ARG A 52 -6.54 11.02 12.91
N SER A 53 -7.52 10.14 13.03
CA SER A 53 -8.91 10.51 13.15
C SER A 53 -9.66 9.57 14.11
N ARG A 54 -10.84 10.00 14.56
CA ARG A 54 -11.75 9.14 15.34
C ARG A 54 -12.26 7.92 14.57
N PHE A 55 -12.06 7.85 13.26
CA PHE A 55 -12.54 6.78 12.38
C PHE A 55 -11.51 5.66 12.16
N THR A 56 -10.30 5.83 12.63
CA THR A 56 -9.22 4.83 12.60
C THR A 56 -8.93 4.29 14.00
N SER A 57 -8.08 3.28 14.10
CA SER A 57 -7.62 2.71 15.36
C SER A 57 -7.05 3.81 16.28
N GLN A 58 -7.38 3.73 17.58
CA GLN A 58 -6.95 4.70 18.61
C GLN A 58 -5.56 4.38 19.21
N ARG A 59 -4.74 3.55 18.53
CA ARG A 59 -3.35 3.36 18.90
C ARG A 59 -2.57 4.62 18.50
N HIS A 60 -1.73 5.12 19.39
CA HIS A 60 -0.87 6.28 19.13
C HIS A 60 0.58 5.85 19.02
N GLU A 61 1.15 6.06 17.84
CA GLU A 61 2.58 5.89 17.56
C GLU A 61 3.10 7.18 16.93
N THR A 62 4.25 7.65 17.36
CA THR A 62 4.85 8.87 16.79
C THR A 62 5.39 8.64 15.37
N ASP A 63 5.71 7.39 15.06
CA ASP A 63 6.28 6.96 13.76
C ASP A 63 7.49 7.81 13.31
N GLU A 64 8.33 8.24 14.29
CA GLU A 64 9.55 8.98 14.01
C GLU A 64 10.63 8.08 13.41
N VAL A 65 11.16 8.49 12.27
CA VAL A 65 12.17 7.73 11.53
C VAL A 65 13.57 8.09 12.02
N GLU A 66 14.32 7.07 12.44
CA GLU A 66 15.77 7.14 12.63
C GLU A 66 16.45 6.66 11.34
N ILE A 67 17.30 7.50 10.72
CA ILE A 67 18.15 7.11 9.58
C ILE A 67 19.46 6.59 10.17
N LEU A 68 19.74 5.30 9.99
CA LEU A 68 20.90 4.65 10.60
C LEU A 68 22.12 4.54 9.66
N SER A 69 21.89 4.58 8.34
CA SER A 69 22.95 4.50 7.32
C SER A 69 22.46 4.99 5.95
N GLY A 70 23.38 5.13 5.01
CA GLY A 70 23.08 5.45 3.61
C GLY A 70 22.85 6.94 3.34
N VAL A 71 23.06 7.82 4.31
CA VAL A 71 22.99 9.28 4.18
C VAL A 71 24.23 9.94 4.73
N TYR A 72 24.80 10.88 4.00
CA TYR A 72 25.90 11.73 4.42
C TYR A 72 25.61 13.17 4.00
N GLU A 73 25.78 14.14 4.92
CA GLU A 73 25.46 15.56 4.69
C GLU A 73 24.08 15.79 4.05
N GLY A 74 23.07 15.02 4.51
CA GLY A 74 21.69 15.14 4.05
C GLY A 74 21.40 14.54 2.67
N ASN A 75 22.33 13.80 2.04
CA ASN A 75 22.15 13.17 0.74
C ASN A 75 22.38 11.66 0.80
N THR A 76 21.64 10.90 0.01
CA THR A 76 21.91 9.47 -0.15
C THR A 76 23.29 9.22 -0.72
N THR A 77 23.96 8.17 -0.24
CA THR A 77 25.34 7.83 -0.64
C THR A 77 25.42 6.77 -1.74
N GLY A 78 24.30 6.11 -2.06
CA GLY A 78 24.27 4.94 -2.95
C GLY A 78 24.56 3.63 -2.22
N THR A 79 24.84 3.67 -0.92
CA THR A 79 24.96 2.49 -0.05
C THR A 79 23.60 2.21 0.65
N PRO A 80 23.41 1.06 1.30
CA PRO A 80 22.12 0.71 1.90
C PRO A 80 21.60 1.77 2.88
N LEU A 81 20.40 2.28 2.62
CA LEU A 81 19.68 3.21 3.48
C LEU A 81 18.88 2.40 4.51
N ALA A 82 19.29 2.47 5.78
CA ALA A 82 18.60 1.78 6.85
C ALA A 82 17.73 2.76 7.66
N LEU A 83 16.45 2.43 7.78
CA LEU A 83 15.44 3.19 8.50
C LEU A 83 14.91 2.37 9.68
N LEU A 84 14.73 3.01 10.83
CA LEU A 84 14.19 2.41 12.04
C LEU A 84 13.10 3.29 12.66
N ILE A 85 12.04 2.66 13.19
CA ILE A 85 10.99 3.30 13.99
C ILE A 85 10.80 2.51 15.28
N ARG A 86 10.91 3.17 16.44
CA ARG A 86 10.67 2.58 17.76
C ARG A 86 9.17 2.35 17.98
N ASN A 87 8.80 1.20 18.55
CA ASN A 87 7.44 0.96 19.01
C ASN A 87 7.27 1.48 20.44
N VAL A 88 6.33 2.40 20.64
CA VAL A 88 6.15 3.07 21.96
C VAL A 88 4.80 2.74 22.64
N ASP A 89 3.72 2.48 21.89
CA ASP A 89 2.38 2.15 22.43
C ASP A 89 2.02 0.67 22.24
N GLN A 90 2.83 -0.22 22.83
CA GLN A 90 2.55 -1.67 22.83
C GLN A 90 1.77 -2.05 24.10
N ARG A 91 0.61 -2.71 23.94
CA ARG A 91 -0.21 -3.22 25.05
C ARG A 91 -0.36 -4.74 24.95
N SER A 92 0.67 -5.46 25.38
CA SER A 92 0.73 -6.92 25.31
C SER A 92 -0.41 -7.62 26.08
N LYS A 93 -0.95 -6.95 27.09
CA LYS A 93 -2.06 -7.49 27.94
C LYS A 93 -3.37 -7.67 27.15
N ASP A 94 -3.58 -6.96 26.06
CA ASP A 94 -4.82 -7.03 25.26
C ASP A 94 -4.94 -8.35 24.47
N TYR A 95 -3.92 -9.19 24.46
CA TYR A 95 -3.85 -10.42 23.64
C TYR A 95 -3.84 -11.73 24.44
N GLY A 96 -4.02 -11.68 25.77
CA GLY A 96 -3.96 -12.88 26.62
C GLY A 96 -4.92 -13.99 26.20
N ASP A 97 -6.16 -13.63 25.84
CA ASP A 97 -7.22 -14.57 25.48
C ASP A 97 -6.99 -15.27 24.13
N ILE A 98 -6.16 -14.71 23.25
CA ILE A 98 -5.90 -15.25 21.90
C ILE A 98 -4.58 -16.02 21.77
N VAL A 99 -3.83 -16.19 22.86
CA VAL A 99 -2.57 -16.96 22.85
C VAL A 99 -2.84 -18.43 22.48
N GLN A 100 -3.91 -19.00 22.99
CA GLN A 100 -4.27 -20.41 22.83
C GLN A 100 -5.31 -20.67 21.73
N THR A 101 -5.78 -19.62 21.04
CA THR A 101 -6.86 -19.73 20.05
C THR A 101 -6.46 -19.10 18.71
N PHE A 102 -7.21 -19.43 17.65
CA PHE A 102 -7.03 -18.85 16.33
C PHE A 102 -8.17 -17.88 16.03
N ARG A 103 -7.85 -16.63 15.69
CA ARG A 103 -8.87 -15.67 15.25
C ARG A 103 -9.38 -16.05 13.86
N PRO A 104 -10.71 -16.18 13.65
CA PRO A 104 -11.28 -16.45 12.35
C PRO A 104 -10.85 -15.39 11.31
N GLY A 105 -10.48 -15.81 10.12
CA GLY A 105 -10.06 -14.89 9.04
C GLY A 105 -8.74 -14.13 9.27
N HIS A 106 -8.03 -14.39 10.37
CA HIS A 106 -6.70 -13.84 10.66
C HIS A 106 -5.58 -14.86 10.32
N ALA A 107 -4.33 -14.38 10.23
CA ALA A 107 -3.18 -15.22 9.87
C ALA A 107 -2.69 -16.14 11.01
N ASP A 108 -3.34 -16.20 12.16
CA ASP A 108 -2.90 -16.95 13.33
C ASP A 108 -2.65 -18.42 13.02
N TYR A 109 -3.66 -19.10 12.43
CA TYR A 109 -3.59 -20.51 12.06
C TYR A 109 -2.50 -20.79 11.03
N THR A 110 -2.45 -19.97 9.96
CA THR A 110 -1.52 -20.18 8.85
C THR A 110 -0.06 -19.95 9.25
N TYR A 111 0.21 -19.00 10.15
CA TYR A 111 1.55 -18.80 10.71
C TYR A 111 1.97 -19.99 11.58
N TRP A 112 1.05 -20.48 12.41
CA TRP A 112 1.32 -21.65 13.25
C TRP A 112 1.63 -22.89 12.41
N GLN A 113 0.82 -23.16 11.38
CA GLN A 113 1.03 -24.30 10.47
C GLN A 113 2.33 -24.18 9.68
N LYS A 114 2.73 -22.96 9.29
CA LYS A 114 3.92 -22.77 8.46
C LYS A 114 5.21 -22.76 9.27
N TYR A 115 5.22 -22.11 10.42
CA TYR A 115 6.45 -21.86 11.18
C TYR A 115 6.56 -22.68 12.46
N GLY A 116 5.50 -23.35 12.91
CA GLY A 116 5.46 -24.09 14.16
C GLY A 116 5.50 -23.21 15.41
N ILE A 117 5.59 -21.91 15.24
CA ILE A 117 5.63 -20.89 16.31
C ILE A 117 4.97 -19.60 15.83
N ARG A 118 4.35 -18.87 16.74
CA ARG A 118 3.70 -17.59 16.48
C ARG A 118 3.94 -16.65 17.64
N ASP A 119 4.25 -15.38 17.39
CA ASP A 119 4.11 -14.31 18.39
C ASP A 119 2.64 -13.89 18.43
N PRO A 120 1.89 -14.15 19.52
CA PRO A 120 0.48 -13.79 19.61
C PRO A 120 0.27 -12.29 19.81
N ARG A 121 1.30 -11.54 20.20
CA ARG A 121 1.21 -10.12 20.54
C ARG A 121 1.01 -9.29 19.27
N GLY A 122 -0.19 -8.72 19.08
CA GLY A 122 -0.53 -7.87 17.94
C GLY A 122 -0.41 -8.52 16.57
N GLY A 123 -0.21 -9.86 16.50
CA GLY A 123 -0.08 -10.60 15.25
C GLY A 123 1.33 -10.57 14.63
N GLY A 124 2.34 -10.07 15.32
CA GLY A 124 3.74 -10.09 14.87
C GLY A 124 3.92 -9.43 13.48
N ARG A 125 4.54 -10.17 12.55
CA ARG A 125 4.73 -9.75 11.14
C ARG A 125 3.45 -9.72 10.30
N SER A 126 2.37 -10.42 10.71
CA SER A 126 1.08 -10.36 10.00
C SER A 126 0.29 -9.07 10.29
N SER A 127 0.74 -8.28 11.25
CA SER A 127 0.14 -7.00 11.59
C SER A 127 0.37 -5.94 10.51
N ALA A 128 -0.64 -5.11 10.25
CA ALA A 128 -0.51 -3.95 9.36
C ALA A 128 0.52 -2.91 9.86
N ARG A 129 1.08 -3.04 11.05
CA ARG A 129 2.16 -2.20 11.57
C ARG A 129 3.41 -2.23 10.65
N GLU A 130 3.71 -3.37 10.04
CA GLU A 130 4.86 -3.51 9.13
C GLU A 130 4.78 -2.58 7.92
N THR A 131 3.56 -2.21 7.48
CA THR A 131 3.35 -1.32 6.34
C THR A 131 3.86 0.10 6.57
N THR A 132 4.12 0.50 7.81
CA THR A 132 4.79 1.76 8.14
C THR A 132 6.15 1.86 7.43
N MET A 133 6.90 0.76 7.40
CA MET A 133 8.20 0.74 6.74
C MET A 133 8.09 0.71 5.22
N ARG A 134 7.00 0.18 4.66
CA ARG A 134 6.71 0.30 3.23
C ARG A 134 6.43 1.75 2.83
N VAL A 135 5.67 2.47 3.65
CA VAL A 135 5.39 3.90 3.42
C VAL A 135 6.68 4.70 3.56
N ALA A 136 7.50 4.44 4.56
CA ALA A 136 8.81 5.09 4.69
C ALA A 136 9.70 4.86 3.45
N ALA A 137 9.82 3.61 2.99
CA ALA A 137 10.55 3.32 1.75
C ALA A 137 9.90 4.01 0.53
N GLY A 138 8.58 4.10 0.49
CA GLY A 138 7.81 4.79 -0.54
C GLY A 138 8.10 6.29 -0.64
N VAL A 139 8.39 6.95 0.49
CA VAL A 139 8.81 8.37 0.48
C VAL A 139 10.07 8.58 -0.34
N VAL A 140 11.07 7.71 -0.17
CA VAL A 140 12.32 7.76 -0.94
C VAL A 140 12.03 7.61 -2.44
N ALA A 141 11.18 6.63 -2.79
CA ALA A 141 10.80 6.38 -4.17
C ALA A 141 10.00 7.53 -4.79
N LYS A 142 8.96 8.02 -4.10
CA LYS A 142 8.15 9.17 -4.55
C LYS A 142 9.02 10.40 -4.81
N LYS A 143 9.92 10.72 -3.87
CA LYS A 143 10.81 11.86 -4.01
C LYS A 143 11.75 11.74 -5.20
N TRP A 144 12.39 10.59 -5.35
CA TRP A 144 13.30 10.35 -6.47
C TRP A 144 12.57 10.42 -7.82
N LEU A 145 11.40 9.79 -7.93
CA LEU A 145 10.56 9.79 -9.11
C LEU A 145 10.10 11.20 -9.49
N SER A 146 9.66 11.97 -8.51
CA SER A 146 9.23 13.35 -8.71
C SER A 146 10.37 14.24 -9.19
N GLN A 147 11.53 14.20 -8.52
CA GLN A 147 12.67 15.03 -8.86
C GLN A 147 13.29 14.65 -10.22
N ARG A 148 13.31 13.36 -10.55
CA ARG A 148 13.99 12.89 -11.76
C ARG A 148 13.12 12.90 -13.01
N TYR A 149 11.83 12.67 -12.86
CA TYR A 149 10.91 12.45 -14.00
C TYR A 149 9.62 13.28 -13.91
N GLY A 150 9.36 13.98 -12.82
CA GLY A 150 8.09 14.68 -12.59
C GLY A 150 6.93 13.76 -12.30
N VAL A 151 7.20 12.50 -11.97
CA VAL A 151 6.15 11.51 -11.63
C VAL A 151 5.53 11.85 -10.29
N SER A 152 4.20 11.89 -10.22
CA SER A 152 3.43 11.98 -8.99
C SER A 152 2.59 10.73 -8.79
N VAL A 153 2.49 10.24 -7.55
CA VAL A 153 1.69 9.07 -7.19
C VAL A 153 0.68 9.47 -6.13
N ARG A 154 -0.61 9.30 -6.43
CA ARG A 154 -1.72 9.67 -5.57
C ARG A 154 -2.74 8.54 -5.47
N GLY A 155 -3.33 8.36 -4.30
CA GLY A 155 -4.38 7.38 -4.08
C GLY A 155 -5.63 8.01 -3.47
N TYR A 156 -6.75 7.34 -3.62
CA TYR A 156 -8.01 7.73 -3.01
C TYR A 156 -8.86 6.51 -2.69
N LEU A 157 -9.76 6.68 -1.73
CA LEU A 157 -10.73 5.65 -1.40
C LEU A 157 -11.89 5.72 -2.39
N ALA A 158 -12.05 4.67 -3.19
CA ALA A 158 -13.01 4.60 -4.30
C ALA A 158 -14.33 3.92 -3.92
N GLN A 159 -14.34 3.18 -2.78
CA GLN A 159 -15.55 2.53 -2.28
C GLN A 159 -15.36 2.12 -0.81
N ILE A 160 -16.40 2.28 0.00
CA ILE A 160 -16.51 1.76 1.37
C ILE A 160 -17.83 1.01 1.48
N GLY A 161 -17.79 -0.30 1.66
CA GLY A 161 -19.01 -1.13 1.59
C GLY A 161 -19.72 -0.95 0.26
N ASP A 162 -20.98 -0.53 0.30
CA ASP A 162 -21.78 -0.26 -0.89
C ASP A 162 -21.74 1.21 -1.35
N ILE A 163 -21.01 2.08 -0.63
CA ILE A 163 -20.93 3.50 -0.92
C ILE A 163 -19.80 3.76 -1.92
N THR A 164 -20.13 4.41 -3.02
CA THR A 164 -19.21 4.92 -4.05
C THR A 164 -19.34 6.44 -4.17
N PRO A 165 -18.30 7.17 -4.59
CA PRO A 165 -18.40 8.62 -4.78
C PRO A 165 -19.32 8.95 -5.96
N ASP A 166 -20.17 9.97 -5.77
CA ASP A 166 -21.05 10.51 -6.82
C ASP A 166 -20.32 11.53 -7.71
N SER A 167 -19.25 12.14 -7.17
CA SER A 167 -18.39 13.09 -7.88
C SER A 167 -16.92 12.86 -7.54
N PHE A 168 -16.02 13.42 -8.36
CA PHE A 168 -14.59 13.27 -8.17
C PHE A 168 -13.85 14.59 -8.21
N GLN A 169 -13.15 14.92 -7.11
CA GLN A 169 -12.27 16.08 -6.99
C GLN A 169 -11.01 15.69 -6.21
N TRP A 170 -9.84 15.84 -6.84
CA TRP A 170 -8.56 15.53 -6.17
C TRP A 170 -8.32 16.38 -4.93
N GLU A 171 -8.76 17.63 -4.94
CA GLU A 171 -8.62 18.57 -3.83
C GLU A 171 -9.32 18.06 -2.57
N ALA A 172 -10.48 17.43 -2.73
CA ALA A 172 -11.25 16.87 -1.63
C ALA A 172 -10.56 15.70 -0.93
N VAL A 173 -9.71 14.93 -1.64
CA VAL A 173 -9.10 13.70 -1.12
C VAL A 173 -8.26 13.94 0.13
N GLU A 174 -7.45 15.01 0.16
CA GLU A 174 -6.60 15.31 1.31
C GLU A 174 -7.30 16.14 2.41
N GLU A 175 -8.46 16.72 2.12
CA GLU A 175 -9.20 17.61 3.02
C GLU A 175 -10.10 16.86 4.01
N ASN A 176 -10.27 15.53 3.84
CA ASN A 176 -11.12 14.74 4.72
C ASN A 176 -10.39 13.50 5.28
N PRO A 177 -10.88 12.91 6.37
CA PRO A 177 -10.19 11.81 7.04
C PRO A 177 -10.26 10.48 6.30
N PHE A 178 -11.02 10.38 5.21
CA PHE A 178 -11.27 9.14 4.46
C PHE A 178 -10.46 9.03 3.17
N PHE A 179 -9.74 10.08 2.74
CA PHE A 179 -9.20 10.18 1.37
C PHE A 179 -10.30 10.00 0.30
N TRP A 180 -11.47 10.56 0.59
CA TRP A 180 -12.67 10.43 -0.25
C TRP A 180 -12.75 11.58 -1.25
N PRO A 181 -12.99 11.31 -2.55
CA PRO A 181 -12.96 12.35 -3.58
C PRO A 181 -14.22 13.21 -3.68
N ASP A 182 -15.26 12.90 -2.91
CA ASP A 182 -16.54 13.64 -2.89
C ASP A 182 -16.80 14.23 -1.51
N ALA A 183 -16.55 15.54 -1.36
CA ALA A 183 -16.74 16.26 -0.10
C ALA A 183 -18.19 16.22 0.42
N SER A 184 -19.17 16.13 -0.48
CA SER A 184 -20.60 16.14 -0.10
C SER A 184 -21.03 14.88 0.67
N GLN A 185 -20.34 13.76 0.48
CA GLN A 185 -20.65 12.48 1.11
C GLN A 185 -19.91 12.23 2.43
N VAL A 186 -18.97 13.08 2.84
CA VAL A 186 -18.12 12.86 4.02
C VAL A 186 -18.96 12.65 5.29
N SER A 187 -20.00 13.43 5.51
CA SER A 187 -20.88 13.31 6.68
C SER A 187 -21.65 11.96 6.71
N ALA A 188 -22.04 11.45 5.54
CA ALA A 188 -22.67 10.14 5.42
C ALA A 188 -21.68 9.01 5.76
N LEU A 189 -20.43 9.11 5.27
CA LEU A 189 -19.36 8.17 5.60
C LEU A 189 -19.03 8.16 7.10
N GLU A 190 -18.97 9.33 7.73
CA GLU A 190 -18.79 9.45 9.18
C GLU A 190 -19.89 8.70 9.95
N SER A 191 -21.13 8.88 9.54
CA SER A 191 -22.29 8.22 10.15
C SER A 191 -22.20 6.71 9.96
N TYR A 192 -21.86 6.24 8.78
CA TYR A 192 -21.71 4.84 8.43
C TYR A 192 -20.61 4.15 9.27
N ILE A 193 -19.42 4.74 9.32
CA ILE A 193 -18.29 4.19 10.11
C ILE A 193 -18.58 4.21 11.60
N ASN A 194 -19.28 5.23 12.12
CA ASN A 194 -19.70 5.27 13.51
C ASN A 194 -20.75 4.17 13.85
N ALA A 195 -21.65 3.84 12.93
CA ALA A 195 -22.59 2.74 13.07
C ALA A 195 -21.86 1.40 13.15
N LEU A 196 -20.89 1.15 12.27
CA LEU A 196 -20.04 -0.05 12.30
C LEU A 196 -19.27 -0.19 13.62
N ARG A 197 -18.70 0.90 14.12
CA ARG A 197 -18.02 0.89 15.44
C ARG A 197 -18.96 0.54 16.58
N LYS A 198 -20.19 1.05 16.57
CA LYS A 198 -21.19 0.76 17.60
C LYS A 198 -21.65 -0.70 17.54
N SER A 199 -21.79 -1.28 16.35
CA SER A 199 -22.13 -2.70 16.18
C SER A 199 -20.94 -3.64 16.46
N GLY A 200 -19.71 -3.11 16.58
CA GLY A 200 -18.50 -3.91 16.76
C GLY A 200 -18.08 -4.66 15.51
N ASP A 201 -18.49 -4.21 14.33
CA ASP A 201 -18.23 -4.84 13.03
C ASP A 201 -17.26 -4.04 12.17
N SER A 202 -16.97 -4.52 10.96
CA SER A 202 -16.06 -3.93 10.00
C SER A 202 -16.58 -4.05 8.57
N VAL A 203 -15.97 -3.29 7.65
CA VAL A 203 -16.36 -3.25 6.25
C VAL A 203 -15.11 -3.26 5.35
N GLY A 204 -15.28 -3.81 4.14
CA GLY A 204 -14.28 -3.78 3.09
C GLY A 204 -14.24 -2.42 2.37
N ALA A 205 -13.21 -2.27 1.54
CA ALA A 205 -13.01 -1.05 0.76
C ALA A 205 -12.32 -1.32 -0.57
N ARG A 206 -12.48 -0.38 -1.51
CA ARG A 206 -11.67 -0.27 -2.74
C ARG A 206 -10.84 1.00 -2.66
N VAL A 207 -9.56 0.87 -2.95
CA VAL A 207 -8.62 1.99 -3.09
C VAL A 207 -8.13 2.03 -4.52
N ASN A 208 -8.18 3.20 -5.13
CA ASN A 208 -7.55 3.44 -6.43
C ASN A 208 -6.24 4.20 -6.22
N VAL A 209 -5.25 3.89 -7.04
CA VAL A 209 -3.95 4.57 -7.05
C VAL A 209 -3.57 4.90 -8.49
N VAL A 210 -3.06 6.12 -8.68
CA VAL A 210 -2.72 6.69 -9.99
C VAL A 210 -1.31 7.25 -9.93
N ALA A 211 -0.51 6.96 -10.94
CA ALA A 211 0.77 7.60 -11.16
C ALA A 211 0.74 8.40 -12.46
N ASP A 212 0.83 9.73 -12.33
CA ASP A 212 0.90 10.66 -13.44
C ASP A 212 2.36 10.95 -13.82
N GLY A 213 2.61 11.26 -15.10
CA GLY A 213 3.93 11.64 -15.60
C GLY A 213 4.90 10.48 -15.78
N VAL A 214 4.43 9.23 -15.73
CA VAL A 214 5.28 8.05 -15.98
C VAL A 214 5.73 8.05 -17.44
N PRO A 215 7.05 8.09 -17.72
CA PRO A 215 7.53 8.03 -19.10
C PRO A 215 7.14 6.72 -19.80
N PRO A 216 6.94 6.72 -21.12
CA PRO A 216 6.81 5.48 -21.87
C PRO A 216 8.11 4.66 -21.80
N GLY A 217 7.97 3.32 -21.77
CA GLY A 217 9.11 2.41 -21.86
C GLY A 217 9.50 1.72 -20.54
N TRP A 218 8.86 2.02 -19.39
CA TRP A 218 9.14 1.30 -18.15
C TRP A 218 8.37 -0.01 -18.08
N GLY A 219 9.05 -1.08 -17.75
CA GLY A 219 8.54 -2.43 -17.80
C GLY A 219 9.27 -3.29 -18.81
N ALA A 220 8.89 -4.53 -18.92
CA ALA A 220 9.46 -5.48 -19.87
C ALA A 220 8.41 -6.47 -20.34
N PRO A 221 8.55 -7.07 -21.54
CA PRO A 221 7.63 -8.10 -21.97
C PRO A 221 7.78 -9.38 -21.14
N ILE A 222 6.75 -10.21 -21.13
CA ILE A 222 6.67 -11.55 -20.55
C ILE A 222 6.77 -11.56 -19.01
N TYR A 223 7.94 -11.68 -18.39
CA TYR A 223 8.10 -11.91 -16.96
C TYR A 223 8.42 -10.66 -16.13
N GLY A 224 8.79 -9.57 -16.77
CA GLY A 224 9.12 -8.29 -16.10
C GLY A 224 8.08 -7.21 -16.35
N LYS A 225 6.85 -7.60 -16.65
CA LYS A 225 5.76 -6.66 -16.93
C LYS A 225 5.50 -5.72 -15.77
N LEU A 226 5.25 -4.46 -16.09
CA LEU A 226 4.91 -3.44 -15.08
C LEU A 226 3.58 -3.77 -14.36
N ASP A 227 2.56 -4.22 -15.10
CA ASP A 227 1.28 -4.65 -14.53
C ASP A 227 1.43 -5.84 -13.57
N SER A 228 2.29 -6.81 -13.93
CA SER A 228 2.58 -7.97 -13.08
C SER A 228 3.31 -7.59 -11.79
N ASP A 229 4.34 -6.73 -11.88
CA ASP A 229 5.09 -6.26 -10.72
C ASP A 229 4.18 -5.39 -9.81
N LEU A 230 3.31 -4.53 -10.39
CA LEU A 230 2.29 -3.77 -9.66
C LEU A 230 1.29 -4.69 -8.96
N ALA A 231 0.73 -5.68 -9.67
CA ALA A 231 -0.24 -6.60 -9.10
C ALA A 231 0.37 -7.39 -7.94
N SER A 232 1.61 -7.87 -8.08
CA SER A 232 2.34 -8.57 -7.01
C SER A 232 2.58 -7.68 -5.79
N ALA A 233 3.03 -6.45 -6.01
CA ALA A 233 3.32 -5.50 -4.94
C ALA A 233 2.04 -5.10 -4.18
N LEU A 234 0.99 -4.76 -4.88
CA LEU A 234 -0.29 -4.34 -4.32
C LEU A 234 -1.01 -5.51 -3.61
N MET A 235 -0.98 -6.72 -4.18
CA MET A 235 -1.52 -7.92 -3.54
C MET A 235 -0.80 -8.29 -2.24
N SER A 236 0.45 -7.87 -2.06
CA SER A 236 1.22 -8.11 -0.84
C SER A 236 0.77 -7.27 0.35
N ILE A 237 -0.05 -6.25 0.14
CA ILE A 237 -0.60 -5.39 1.22
C ILE A 237 -1.58 -6.22 2.05
N ASN A 238 -1.49 -6.07 3.39
CA ASN A 238 -2.38 -6.77 4.32
C ASN A 238 -3.86 -6.53 3.97
N ALA A 239 -4.67 -7.58 4.04
CA ALA A 239 -6.10 -7.61 3.74
C ALA A 239 -6.49 -7.43 2.26
N VAL A 240 -5.57 -7.16 1.34
CA VAL A 240 -5.87 -7.10 -0.09
C VAL A 240 -6.30 -8.48 -0.60
N LYS A 241 -7.36 -8.52 -1.43
CA LYS A 241 -7.96 -9.72 -2.02
C LYS A 241 -8.17 -9.63 -3.52
N GLY A 242 -8.01 -8.45 -4.10
CA GLY A 242 -8.09 -8.23 -5.54
C GLY A 242 -7.22 -7.04 -5.94
N VAL A 243 -6.67 -7.12 -7.15
CA VAL A 243 -5.93 -6.05 -7.82
C VAL A 243 -6.45 -5.97 -9.25
N GLU A 244 -6.70 -4.76 -9.72
CA GLU A 244 -7.08 -4.46 -11.11
C GLU A 244 -6.10 -3.44 -11.67
N ILE A 245 -5.79 -3.56 -12.96
CA ILE A 245 -5.02 -2.59 -13.74
C ILE A 245 -5.94 -2.00 -14.82
N GLY A 246 -5.99 -0.67 -14.91
CA GLY A 246 -6.95 -0.02 -15.82
C GLY A 246 -8.38 -0.41 -15.50
N ASP A 247 -9.16 -0.78 -16.51
CA ASP A 247 -10.56 -1.22 -16.37
C ASP A 247 -10.70 -2.58 -15.67
N GLY A 248 -9.61 -3.34 -15.53
CA GLY A 248 -9.58 -4.57 -14.77
C GLY A 248 -10.66 -5.56 -15.21
N PHE A 249 -11.50 -6.03 -14.27
CA PHE A 249 -12.56 -6.99 -14.54
C PHE A 249 -13.70 -6.42 -15.41
N ALA A 250 -13.88 -5.10 -15.47
CA ALA A 250 -14.89 -4.49 -16.33
C ALA A 250 -14.60 -4.72 -17.83
N ALA A 251 -13.34 -4.95 -18.21
CA ALA A 251 -12.93 -5.24 -19.57
C ALA A 251 -13.62 -6.49 -20.17
N VAL A 252 -14.12 -7.44 -19.35
CA VAL A 252 -14.80 -8.65 -19.84
C VAL A 252 -16.08 -8.34 -20.61
N SER A 253 -16.76 -7.23 -20.32
CA SER A 253 -17.99 -6.81 -20.99
C SER A 253 -17.75 -5.87 -22.17
N GLN A 254 -16.51 -5.43 -22.40
CA GLN A 254 -16.15 -4.52 -23.48
C GLN A 254 -15.79 -5.26 -24.76
N ARG A 255 -16.13 -4.67 -25.90
CA ARG A 255 -15.66 -5.14 -27.21
C ARG A 255 -14.26 -4.59 -27.48
N GLY A 256 -13.47 -5.26 -28.32
CA GLY A 256 -12.14 -4.80 -28.69
C GLY A 256 -12.11 -3.39 -29.30
N SER A 257 -13.17 -3.00 -30.04
CA SER A 257 -13.32 -1.64 -30.56
C SER A 257 -13.61 -0.58 -29.50
N GLU A 258 -14.15 -0.98 -28.34
CA GLU A 258 -14.44 -0.11 -27.20
C GLU A 258 -13.24 -0.01 -26.27
N HIS A 259 -12.55 -1.12 -26.02
CA HIS A 259 -11.44 -1.21 -25.09
C HIS A 259 -10.10 -0.65 -25.62
N ARG A 260 -9.90 -0.61 -26.93
CA ARG A 260 -8.64 -0.13 -27.51
C ARG A 260 -8.45 1.36 -27.21
N ASP A 261 -7.30 1.72 -26.66
CA ASP A 261 -6.88 3.10 -26.45
C ASP A 261 -6.31 3.66 -27.75
N GLU A 262 -7.14 4.35 -28.52
CA GLU A 262 -6.72 4.89 -29.83
C GLU A 262 -5.73 6.05 -29.65
N MET A 263 -4.69 6.04 -30.48
CA MET A 263 -3.64 7.07 -30.48
C MET A 263 -3.94 8.13 -31.53
N ARG A 264 -3.77 9.40 -31.12
CA ARG A 264 -3.84 10.58 -31.99
C ARG A 264 -2.59 11.42 -31.81
N MET A 265 -2.43 12.44 -32.66
CA MET A 265 -1.29 13.36 -32.57
C MET A 265 -1.25 14.16 -31.26
N ASP A 266 -2.39 14.36 -30.63
CA ASP A 266 -2.61 15.13 -29.42
C ASP A 266 -2.82 14.27 -28.15
N GLY A 267 -2.65 12.95 -28.26
CA GLY A 267 -2.76 12.04 -27.11
C GLY A 267 -3.52 10.77 -27.38
N PHE A 268 -3.85 10.06 -26.30
CA PHE A 268 -4.71 8.90 -26.33
C PHE A 268 -6.17 9.31 -26.09
N THR A 269 -7.13 8.59 -26.73
CA THR A 269 -8.57 8.90 -26.59
C THR A 269 -9.18 8.32 -25.32
N SER A 270 -8.54 7.32 -24.71
CA SER A 270 -8.97 6.60 -23.51
C SER A 270 -7.77 5.99 -22.81
N ASN A 271 -7.96 5.41 -21.63
CA ASN A 271 -6.92 4.72 -20.86
C ASN A 271 -7.46 3.45 -20.21
N HIS A 272 -8.12 2.61 -20.99
CA HIS A 272 -8.71 1.34 -20.54
C HIS A 272 -7.65 0.35 -20.07
N ALA A 273 -6.47 0.36 -20.72
CA ALA A 273 -5.33 -0.48 -20.35
C ALA A 273 -4.58 0.01 -19.08
N GLY A 274 -4.97 1.16 -18.53
CA GLY A 274 -4.34 1.70 -17.32
C GLY A 274 -2.89 2.13 -17.50
N GLY A 275 -2.54 2.68 -18.66
CA GLY A 275 -1.22 3.21 -18.96
C GLY A 275 -0.15 2.14 -19.27
N ILE A 276 -0.55 0.89 -19.47
CA ILE A 276 0.38 -0.24 -19.67
C ILE A 276 -0.05 -1.05 -20.88
N LEU A 277 0.81 -1.14 -21.88
CA LEU A 277 0.61 -1.92 -23.09
C LEU A 277 1.74 -2.95 -23.24
N GLY A 278 1.38 -4.23 -23.37
CA GLY A 278 2.36 -5.31 -23.45
C GLY A 278 3.29 -5.45 -22.24
N GLY A 279 2.86 -4.94 -21.07
CA GLY A 279 3.65 -4.92 -19.84
C GLY A 279 4.61 -3.73 -19.71
N ILE A 280 4.49 -2.73 -20.60
CA ILE A 280 5.39 -1.56 -20.69
C ILE A 280 4.53 -0.30 -20.60
N SER A 281 5.00 0.72 -19.85
CA SER A 281 4.28 1.99 -19.73
C SER A 281 4.13 2.70 -21.08
N SER A 282 2.95 3.25 -21.34
CA SER A 282 2.59 3.93 -22.58
C SER A 282 2.90 5.45 -22.57
N GLY A 283 3.10 6.03 -21.39
CA GLY A 283 3.15 7.49 -21.17
C GLY A 283 1.87 8.04 -20.56
N GLN A 284 0.77 7.30 -20.63
CA GLN A 284 -0.49 7.64 -19.98
C GLN A 284 -0.37 7.43 -18.45
N PRO A 285 -1.31 8.00 -17.65
CA PRO A 285 -1.39 7.70 -16.23
C PRO A 285 -1.45 6.18 -15.97
N VAL A 286 -0.58 5.70 -15.09
CA VAL A 286 -0.62 4.30 -14.66
C VAL A 286 -1.65 4.17 -13.55
N THR A 287 -2.68 3.35 -13.77
CA THR A 287 -3.81 3.20 -12.84
C THR A 287 -3.95 1.77 -12.34
N ALA A 288 -4.16 1.64 -11.03
CA ALA A 288 -4.46 0.36 -10.40
C ALA A 288 -5.51 0.53 -9.30
N SER A 289 -6.25 -0.55 -9.03
CA SER A 289 -7.23 -0.61 -7.94
C SER A 289 -6.94 -1.82 -7.06
N ILE A 290 -7.18 -1.69 -5.75
CA ILE A 290 -7.12 -2.80 -4.81
C ILE A 290 -8.41 -2.93 -4.03
N VAL A 291 -8.81 -4.16 -3.74
CA VAL A 291 -9.94 -4.48 -2.87
C VAL A 291 -9.42 -5.08 -1.57
N LEU A 292 -9.82 -4.49 -0.47
CA LEU A 292 -9.49 -4.96 0.88
C LEU A 292 -10.70 -5.62 1.52
N LYS A 293 -10.49 -6.82 2.06
CA LYS A 293 -11.53 -7.47 2.87
C LYS A 293 -11.77 -6.72 4.17
N PRO A 294 -12.95 -6.86 4.81
CA PRO A 294 -13.18 -6.39 6.17
C PRO A 294 -12.12 -6.93 7.13
N THR A 295 -11.76 -6.17 8.16
CA THR A 295 -10.87 -6.69 9.21
C THR A 295 -11.57 -7.83 9.96
N SER A 296 -10.83 -8.89 10.24
CA SER A 296 -11.34 -10.04 10.98
C SER A 296 -11.30 -9.86 12.52
N SER A 297 -10.65 -8.80 12.97
CA SER A 297 -10.56 -8.46 14.39
C SER A 297 -11.73 -7.56 14.77
N ILE A 298 -12.85 -8.18 15.15
CA ILE A 298 -14.13 -7.53 15.49
C ILE A 298 -14.62 -7.94 16.87
N LEU A 299 -15.59 -7.21 17.42
CA LEU A 299 -16.18 -7.48 18.74
C LEU A 299 -17.31 -8.51 18.69
N ILE A 300 -17.76 -8.90 17.51
CA ILE A 300 -18.78 -9.93 17.32
C ILE A 300 -18.13 -11.29 17.59
N PRO A 301 -18.68 -12.12 18.48
CA PRO A 301 -18.19 -13.47 18.75
C PRO A 301 -18.15 -14.33 17.50
N GLY A 302 -17.08 -15.10 17.32
CA GLY A 302 -16.93 -16.02 16.20
C GLY A 302 -16.47 -17.41 16.66
N ASN A 303 -16.97 -18.45 16.00
CA ASN A 303 -16.52 -19.81 16.23
C ASN A 303 -15.10 -20.04 15.76
N SER A 304 -14.30 -20.76 16.55
CA SER A 304 -12.92 -21.10 16.25
C SER A 304 -12.53 -22.43 16.91
N VAL A 305 -11.23 -22.71 16.87
CA VAL A 305 -10.62 -23.82 17.61
C VAL A 305 -9.40 -23.32 18.40
N ASN A 306 -9.08 -24.01 19.49
CA ASN A 306 -7.87 -23.77 20.26
C ASN A 306 -6.68 -24.58 19.69
N LEU A 307 -5.50 -24.45 20.31
CA LEU A 307 -4.29 -25.19 19.91
C LEU A 307 -4.42 -26.72 20.04
N ALA A 308 -5.32 -27.22 20.89
CA ALA A 308 -5.62 -28.64 21.02
C ALA A 308 -6.62 -29.16 19.96
N GLY A 309 -7.17 -28.29 19.11
CA GLY A 309 -8.19 -28.62 18.12
C GLY A 309 -9.60 -28.66 18.67
N GLU A 310 -9.83 -28.18 19.87
CA GLU A 310 -11.15 -28.16 20.52
C GLU A 310 -11.95 -26.92 20.11
N PRO A 311 -13.27 -27.04 19.90
CA PRO A 311 -14.14 -25.91 19.58
C PRO A 311 -14.09 -24.82 20.67
N THR A 312 -14.03 -23.57 20.24
CA THR A 312 -14.03 -22.41 21.13
C THR A 312 -14.71 -21.22 20.46
N GLU A 313 -15.04 -20.20 21.25
CA GLU A 313 -15.52 -18.92 20.76
C GLU A 313 -14.43 -17.86 20.97
N VAL A 314 -14.26 -16.99 20.00
CA VAL A 314 -13.25 -15.91 20.04
C VAL A 314 -13.94 -14.56 19.84
N VAL A 315 -13.66 -13.63 20.75
CA VAL A 315 -13.95 -12.20 20.61
C VAL A 315 -12.64 -11.46 20.59
N THR A 316 -12.36 -10.74 19.51
CA THR A 316 -11.12 -9.97 19.43
C THR A 316 -11.29 -8.60 20.06
N LYS A 317 -10.92 -8.50 21.35
CA LYS A 317 -10.82 -7.21 22.05
C LYS A 317 -9.63 -6.44 21.52
N GLY A 318 -9.72 -5.12 21.44
CA GLY A 318 -8.60 -4.26 21.00
C GLY A 318 -9.04 -3.05 20.17
N ARG A 319 -8.05 -2.31 19.72
CA ARG A 319 -8.22 -1.06 18.94
C ARG A 319 -8.05 -1.35 17.46
N HIS A 320 -9.13 -1.75 16.77
CA HIS A 320 -9.12 -2.13 15.36
C HIS A 320 -9.77 -1.07 14.48
N ASP A 321 -9.35 -1.02 13.21
CA ASP A 321 -9.93 -0.15 12.20
C ASP A 321 -11.28 -0.75 11.74
N PRO A 322 -12.40 0.00 11.77
CA PRO A 322 -13.66 -0.47 11.16
C PRO A 322 -13.54 -0.62 9.64
N CYS A 323 -12.68 0.17 9.01
CA CYS A 323 -12.35 0.09 7.59
C CYS A 323 -10.85 0.27 7.39
N VAL A 324 -10.16 -0.77 6.96
CA VAL A 324 -8.70 -0.73 6.75
C VAL A 324 -8.30 0.02 5.47
N GLY A 325 -9.26 0.27 4.56
CA GLY A 325 -9.03 0.98 3.29
C GLY A 325 -8.51 2.40 3.48
N ILE A 326 -8.96 3.09 4.53
CA ILE A 326 -8.50 4.44 4.84
C ILE A 326 -6.97 4.48 4.95
N ARG A 327 -6.39 3.56 5.73
CA ARG A 327 -4.95 3.49 5.93
C ARG A 327 -4.21 2.81 4.79
N ALA A 328 -4.90 2.01 3.98
CA ALA A 328 -4.32 1.35 2.82
C ALA A 328 -4.03 2.32 1.66
N THR A 329 -4.68 3.47 1.61
CA THR A 329 -4.46 4.48 0.56
C THR A 329 -2.99 4.90 0.46
N PRO A 330 -2.35 5.47 1.49
CA PRO A 330 -0.93 5.82 1.40
C PRO A 330 0.01 4.61 1.27
N ILE A 331 -0.43 3.41 1.68
CA ILE A 331 0.35 2.18 1.48
C ILE A 331 0.35 1.77 -0.01
N ALA A 332 -0.79 1.86 -0.68
CA ALA A 332 -0.90 1.58 -2.11
C ALA A 332 -0.05 2.55 -2.95
N GLU A 333 -0.08 3.85 -2.59
CA GLU A 333 0.80 4.85 -3.21
C GLU A 333 2.28 4.49 -3.06
N ALA A 334 2.69 4.13 -1.84
CA ALA A 334 4.07 3.74 -1.55
C ALA A 334 4.51 2.52 -2.38
N MET A 335 3.66 1.49 -2.45
CA MET A 335 3.97 0.28 -3.21
C MET A 335 4.04 0.55 -4.72
N MET A 336 3.14 1.37 -5.28
CA MET A 336 3.23 1.80 -6.68
C MET A 336 4.51 2.58 -6.94
N ALA A 337 4.89 3.51 -6.07
CA ALA A 337 6.13 4.27 -6.23
C ALA A 337 7.38 3.39 -6.18
N LEU A 338 7.42 2.40 -5.29
CA LEU A 338 8.53 1.44 -5.21
C LEU A 338 8.67 0.61 -6.48
N VAL A 339 7.57 0.12 -7.04
CA VAL A 339 7.57 -0.60 -8.33
C VAL A 339 8.07 0.30 -9.45
N LEU A 340 7.54 1.51 -9.55
CA LEU A 340 7.92 2.44 -10.61
C LEU A 340 9.40 2.85 -10.51
N MET A 341 9.94 3.05 -9.31
CA MET A 341 11.36 3.35 -9.14
C MET A 341 12.25 2.16 -9.53
N ASP A 342 11.89 0.94 -9.15
CA ASP A 342 12.62 -0.28 -9.56
C ASP A 342 12.60 -0.43 -11.09
N GLN A 343 11.45 -0.27 -11.73
CA GLN A 343 11.31 -0.33 -13.18
C GLN A 343 12.09 0.78 -13.90
N ALA A 344 12.10 2.00 -13.36
CA ALA A 344 12.87 3.11 -13.88
C ALA A 344 14.38 2.83 -13.84
N LEU A 345 14.87 2.28 -12.73
CA LEU A 345 16.29 1.89 -12.58
C LEU A 345 16.66 0.77 -13.55
N ARG A 346 15.80 -0.23 -13.71
CA ARG A 346 15.99 -1.34 -14.66
C ARG A 346 16.00 -0.83 -16.10
N HIS A 347 15.08 0.07 -16.46
CA HIS A 347 15.06 0.72 -17.76
C HIS A 347 16.37 1.47 -18.03
N ARG A 348 16.85 2.26 -17.09
CA ARG A 348 18.14 2.96 -17.21
C ARG A 348 19.33 2.02 -17.40
N ALA A 349 19.34 0.90 -16.69
CA ALA A 349 20.42 -0.07 -16.77
C ALA A 349 20.47 -0.79 -18.13
N GLN A 350 19.31 -1.06 -18.72
CA GLN A 350 19.21 -1.82 -19.97
C GLN A 350 19.09 -0.94 -21.21
N CYS A 351 18.35 0.16 -21.12
CA CYS A 351 17.94 0.97 -22.27
C CYS A 351 18.41 2.43 -22.17
N GLY A 352 19.36 2.74 -21.29
CA GLY A 352 19.84 4.11 -21.08
C GLY A 352 20.40 4.79 -22.33
N ASP A 353 20.95 4.00 -23.25
CA ASP A 353 21.54 4.49 -24.51
C ASP A 353 20.55 4.49 -25.69
N VAL A 354 19.30 4.06 -25.47
CA VAL A 354 18.27 4.06 -26.52
C VAL A 354 17.68 5.47 -26.65
N GLY A 355 17.92 6.10 -27.76
CA GLY A 355 17.26 7.37 -28.12
C GLY A 355 15.80 7.15 -28.56
N PRO A 356 14.94 8.17 -28.49
CA PRO A 356 13.57 8.08 -28.97
C PRO A 356 13.58 7.89 -30.51
N VAL A 357 12.98 6.79 -30.97
CA VAL A 357 12.88 6.44 -32.41
C VAL A 357 11.51 6.80 -32.99
N ALA A 358 10.57 7.20 -32.15
CA ALA A 358 9.23 7.65 -32.53
C ALA A 358 8.85 8.92 -31.75
N PRO A 359 7.95 9.76 -32.29
CA PRO A 359 7.45 10.90 -31.52
C PRO A 359 6.75 10.42 -30.27
N ARG A 360 6.94 11.16 -29.15
CA ARG A 360 6.12 10.94 -27.96
C ARG A 360 4.71 11.37 -28.26
N ILE A 361 3.75 10.53 -27.92
CA ILE A 361 2.33 10.88 -27.90
C ILE A 361 2.06 11.51 -26.53
N PRO A 362 1.53 12.74 -26.49
CA PRO A 362 1.29 13.47 -25.24
C PRO A 362 0.38 12.72 -24.26
#